data_58d7d856f384ac01f38df6b6c46667d9
#
_entry.id   58d7d856f384ac01f38df6b6c46667d9
#
_cell.length_a   1.000
_cell.length_b   1.000
_cell.length_c   1.000
_cell.angle_alpha   90.00
_cell.angle_beta   90.00
_cell.angle_gamma   90.00
#
_symmetry.space_group_name_H-M   'P 1'
#
loop_
_entity.id
_entity.type
_entity.pdbx_description
1 polymer ?
#
loop_
_entity_poly.entity_id
_entity_poly.type
_entity_poly.pdbx_seq_one_letter_code
_entity_poly.pdbx_strand_id
1 'polypeptide(L)'
;MTLDHSAVLPSTAPDAMQAQTFAVLDAAWAAGVRHFDAARSYGLAEQFLSRWLEARGIEPAQVTVSSKWGYRYTANWATKAEVHEVKDHSLAHLDAQWPETRALLGRHLAAYQIHSATLETGVLSDERVLDRLAELRDLGLRIGLSVTGANQADLIDAALLITRGGRRLFDLVQATWNVLEPSAGPALSRAHALGVQTYAKEGLANGRLTPRGDRPDWLSFAAAQGHAPDALALGAALAQPFLDVVLSGAATVAQLQSNLIARHTRSADLTQFIESPAKYWSARSRLPWS
;
A
#
# COMPACT_ATOMS: atom_id res chain seq x y z
N MET A 1 -5.73 8.39 -2.48
CA MET A 1 -6.61 8.86 -3.56
C MET A 1 -7.02 7.67 -4.38
N THR A 2 -8.31 7.42 -4.49
CA THR A 2 -8.91 6.34 -5.28
C THR A 2 -10.11 6.91 -6.02
N LEU A 3 -10.69 6.17 -6.96
CA LEU A 3 -12.01 6.50 -7.49
C LEU A 3 -13.04 6.40 -6.35
N ASP A 4 -14.04 7.28 -6.38
CA ASP A 4 -15.07 7.39 -5.34
C ASP A 4 -15.66 6.02 -4.94
N HIS A 5 -15.45 5.64 -3.69
CA HIS A 5 -15.98 4.42 -3.11
C HIS A 5 -17.42 4.59 -2.57
N SER A 6 -17.95 5.82 -2.48
CA SER A 6 -19.31 6.08 -1.98
C SER A 6 -20.37 5.31 -2.75
N ALA A 7 -20.13 5.05 -4.04
CA ALA A 7 -21.02 4.24 -4.89
C ALA A 7 -21.01 2.75 -4.57
N VAL A 8 -20.08 2.25 -3.77
CA VAL A 8 -19.93 0.82 -3.47
C VAL A 8 -19.97 0.50 -1.97
N LEU A 9 -19.85 1.51 -1.11
CA LEU A 9 -19.96 1.34 0.34
C LEU A 9 -21.39 1.65 0.79
N PRO A 10 -22.02 0.74 1.55
CA PRO A 10 -23.42 0.90 1.95
C PRO A 10 -23.62 2.02 2.98
N SER A 11 -22.59 2.42 3.71
CA SER A 11 -22.65 3.43 4.77
C SER A 11 -21.25 3.87 5.21
N THR A 12 -21.14 5.12 5.68
CA THR A 12 -19.95 5.67 6.33
C THR A 12 -20.03 5.60 7.88
N ALA A 13 -21.10 5.03 8.43
CA ALA A 13 -21.20 4.84 9.88
C ALA A 13 -20.12 3.83 10.35
N PRO A 14 -19.43 4.09 11.48
CA PRO A 14 -18.31 3.25 11.93
C PRO A 14 -18.65 1.76 12.05
N ASP A 15 -19.81 1.42 12.57
CA ASP A 15 -20.22 0.01 12.74
C ASP A 15 -20.46 -0.69 11.38
N ALA A 16 -21.06 0.01 10.43
CA ALA A 16 -21.25 -0.51 9.07
C ALA A 16 -19.90 -0.67 8.35
N MET A 17 -19.00 0.29 8.51
CA MET A 17 -17.64 0.20 7.98
C MET A 17 -16.86 -0.96 8.61
N GLN A 18 -16.99 -1.18 9.92
CA GLN A 18 -16.36 -2.31 10.60
C GLN A 18 -16.91 -3.65 10.08
N ALA A 19 -18.23 -3.78 9.94
CA ALA A 19 -18.86 -4.99 9.42
C ALA A 19 -18.41 -5.28 7.98
N GLN A 20 -18.36 -4.26 7.12
CA GLN A 20 -17.85 -4.38 5.75
C GLN A 20 -16.37 -4.78 5.74
N THR A 21 -15.54 -4.16 6.57
CA THR A 21 -14.13 -4.50 6.70
C THR A 21 -13.96 -5.95 7.12
N PHE A 22 -14.71 -6.42 8.12
CA PHE A 22 -14.65 -7.80 8.57
C PHE A 22 -15.05 -8.77 7.46
N ALA A 23 -16.08 -8.48 6.70
CA ALA A 23 -16.49 -9.32 5.58
C ALA A 23 -15.38 -9.45 4.51
N VAL A 24 -14.70 -8.35 4.18
CA VAL A 24 -13.57 -8.36 3.23
C VAL A 24 -12.37 -9.13 3.80
N LEU A 25 -12.03 -8.89 5.06
CA LEU A 25 -10.91 -9.58 5.72
C LEU A 25 -11.17 -11.09 5.88
N ASP A 26 -12.40 -11.50 6.23
CA ASP A 26 -12.81 -12.90 6.30
C ASP A 26 -12.69 -13.58 4.93
N ALA A 27 -13.17 -12.93 3.88
CA ALA A 27 -13.06 -13.45 2.52
C ALA A 27 -11.58 -13.55 2.06
N ALA A 28 -10.76 -12.56 2.40
CA ALA A 28 -9.32 -12.57 2.11
C ALA A 28 -8.62 -13.72 2.85
N TRP A 29 -8.91 -13.89 4.13
CA TRP A 29 -8.36 -14.96 4.96
C TRP A 29 -8.74 -16.34 4.44
N ALA A 30 -10.02 -16.55 4.11
CA ALA A 30 -10.51 -17.80 3.52
C ALA A 30 -9.84 -18.12 2.17
N ALA A 31 -9.52 -17.08 1.38
CA ALA A 31 -8.80 -17.21 0.12
C ALA A 31 -7.28 -17.40 0.28
N GLY A 32 -6.77 -17.51 1.50
CA GLY A 32 -5.33 -17.71 1.77
C GLY A 32 -4.48 -16.46 1.77
N VAL A 33 -5.07 -15.25 1.79
CA VAL A 33 -4.31 -14.01 2.02
C VAL A 33 -3.81 -13.97 3.46
N ARG A 34 -2.53 -13.62 3.64
CA ARG A 34 -1.87 -13.58 4.95
C ARG A 34 -1.10 -12.28 5.20
N HIS A 35 -1.07 -11.35 4.25
CA HIS A 35 -0.47 -10.04 4.39
C HIS A 35 -1.55 -8.98 4.45
N PHE A 36 -1.58 -8.20 5.53
CA PHE A 36 -2.52 -7.10 5.73
C PHE A 36 -1.74 -5.82 6.02
N ASP A 37 -2.03 -4.78 5.26
CA ASP A 37 -1.30 -3.53 5.30
C ASP A 37 -2.24 -2.38 5.66
N ALA A 38 -1.96 -1.70 6.75
CA ALA A 38 -2.69 -0.55 7.26
C ALA A 38 -1.83 0.73 7.23
N ALA A 39 -2.38 1.80 7.72
CA ALA A 39 -1.66 3.02 8.05
C ALA A 39 -2.41 3.81 9.11
N ARG A 40 -1.67 4.58 9.92
CA ARG A 40 -2.26 5.45 10.95
C ARG A 40 -3.22 6.48 10.35
N SER A 41 -2.92 6.98 9.14
CA SER A 41 -3.77 7.93 8.43
C SER A 41 -4.99 7.33 7.72
N TYR A 42 -5.14 6.00 7.70
CA TYR A 42 -6.30 5.35 7.09
C TYR A 42 -7.48 5.26 8.06
N GLY A 43 -7.69 6.28 8.83
CA GLY A 43 -8.80 6.37 9.74
C GLY A 43 -8.81 5.27 10.82
N LEU A 44 -9.87 4.46 10.84
CA LEU A 44 -10.04 3.37 11.81
C LEU A 44 -9.41 2.04 11.34
N ALA A 45 -8.62 2.04 10.27
CA ALA A 45 -8.13 0.79 9.67
C ALA A 45 -7.33 -0.08 10.64
N GLU A 46 -6.40 0.50 11.42
CA GLU A 46 -5.65 -0.26 12.44
C GLU A 46 -6.57 -0.82 13.53
N GLN A 47 -7.57 -0.06 13.96
CA GLN A 47 -8.53 -0.48 14.98
C GLN A 47 -9.42 -1.63 14.47
N PHE A 48 -9.91 -1.54 13.23
CA PHE A 48 -10.71 -2.60 12.62
C PHE A 48 -9.89 -3.86 12.40
N LEU A 49 -8.65 -3.72 11.93
CA LEU A 49 -7.74 -4.85 11.75
C LEU A 49 -7.44 -5.54 13.09
N SER A 50 -7.12 -4.77 14.12
CA SER A 50 -6.87 -5.29 15.48
C SER A 50 -8.07 -6.07 16.03
N ARG A 51 -9.26 -5.47 15.96
CA ARG A 51 -10.50 -6.12 16.42
C ARG A 51 -10.83 -7.38 15.64
N TRP A 52 -10.56 -7.39 14.33
CA TRP A 52 -10.77 -8.56 13.50
C TRP A 52 -9.82 -9.70 13.86
N LEU A 53 -8.53 -9.41 14.03
CA LEU A 53 -7.52 -10.39 14.45
C LEU A 53 -7.90 -11.04 15.77
N GLU A 54 -8.31 -10.23 16.76
CA GLU A 54 -8.78 -10.69 18.06
C GLU A 54 -10.05 -11.55 17.93
N ALA A 55 -11.07 -11.04 17.25
CA ALA A 55 -12.36 -11.73 17.08
C ALA A 55 -12.25 -13.07 16.36
N ARG A 56 -11.23 -13.27 15.52
CA ARG A 56 -10.96 -14.53 14.82
C ARG A 56 -9.90 -15.39 15.48
N GLY A 57 -9.31 -14.96 16.59
CA GLY A 57 -8.27 -15.69 17.30
C GLY A 57 -7.02 -15.94 16.43
N ILE A 58 -6.70 -15.00 15.53
CA ILE A 58 -5.56 -15.17 14.63
C ILE A 58 -4.26 -14.86 15.38
N GLU A 59 -3.36 -15.83 15.42
CA GLU A 59 -2.08 -15.66 16.10
C GLU A 59 -1.04 -14.95 15.21
N PRO A 60 -0.07 -14.21 15.78
CA PRO A 60 0.95 -13.49 15.04
C PRO A 60 1.72 -14.34 14.02
N ALA A 61 1.98 -15.61 14.35
CA ALA A 61 2.70 -16.52 13.45
C ALA A 61 1.92 -16.90 12.17
N GLN A 62 0.62 -16.65 12.14
CA GLN A 62 -0.26 -17.01 11.03
C GLN A 62 -0.43 -15.86 10.01
N VAL A 63 0.01 -14.65 10.35
CA VAL A 63 -0.28 -13.44 9.59
C VAL A 63 0.91 -12.50 9.56
N THR A 64 1.05 -11.71 8.51
CA THR A 64 1.97 -10.59 8.45
C THR A 64 1.17 -9.29 8.42
N VAL A 65 1.30 -8.49 9.46
CA VAL A 65 0.66 -7.18 9.55
C VAL A 65 1.71 -6.10 9.41
N SER A 66 1.45 -5.13 8.55
CA SER A 66 2.25 -3.92 8.43
C SER A 66 1.39 -2.68 8.65
N SER A 67 2.00 -1.62 9.18
CA SER A 67 1.40 -0.30 9.26
C SER A 67 2.39 0.79 8.93
N LYS A 68 1.91 2.04 8.84
CA LYS A 68 2.68 3.19 8.38
C LYS A 68 2.41 4.41 9.24
N TRP A 69 3.44 5.26 9.38
CA TRP A 69 3.38 6.56 10.05
C TRP A 69 3.82 7.68 9.10
N GLY A 70 3.53 8.92 9.44
CA GLY A 70 4.03 10.07 8.70
C GLY A 70 2.96 10.93 8.02
N TYR A 71 1.70 10.67 8.33
CA TYR A 71 0.60 11.59 8.00
C TYR A 71 -0.24 11.86 9.24
N ARG A 72 -0.60 13.13 9.41
CA ARG A 72 -1.62 13.57 10.36
C ARG A 72 -2.94 13.71 9.63
N TYR A 73 -3.94 12.95 10.03
CA TYR A 73 -5.29 13.07 9.49
C TYR A 73 -5.95 14.34 10.04
N THR A 74 -6.50 15.17 9.16
CA THR A 74 -7.04 16.50 9.53
C THR A 74 -8.52 16.68 9.17
N ALA A 75 -9.11 15.76 8.44
CA ALA A 75 -10.46 15.89 7.91
C ALA A 75 -11.59 15.56 8.89
N ASN A 76 -11.32 15.11 10.13
CA ASN A 76 -12.33 14.75 11.12
C ASN A 76 -13.49 13.92 10.56
N TRP A 77 -13.18 12.98 9.66
CA TRP A 77 -14.14 12.10 8.98
C TRP A 77 -15.08 12.81 7.99
N ALA A 78 -14.83 14.07 7.67
CA ALA A 78 -15.54 14.75 6.61
C ALA A 78 -15.19 14.12 5.25
N THR A 79 -16.21 13.81 4.46
CA THR A 79 -16.04 13.30 3.08
C THR A 79 -15.50 14.37 2.14
N LYS A 80 -15.66 15.65 2.50
CA LYS A 80 -15.13 16.80 1.77
C LYS A 80 -14.35 17.67 2.75
N ALA A 81 -13.04 17.79 2.54
CA ALA A 81 -12.16 18.69 3.26
C ALA A 81 -11.16 19.29 2.27
N GLU A 82 -10.68 20.52 2.53
CA GLU A 82 -9.60 21.11 1.73
C GLU A 82 -8.33 20.29 1.82
N VAL A 83 -8.04 19.79 3.03
CA VAL A 83 -6.87 18.95 3.32
C VAL A 83 -7.32 17.79 4.19
N HIS A 84 -7.27 16.56 3.65
CA HIS A 84 -7.64 15.35 4.39
C HIS A 84 -6.52 14.86 5.31
N GLU A 85 -5.29 15.01 4.87
CA GLU A 85 -4.11 14.61 5.65
C GLU A 85 -2.93 15.53 5.34
N VAL A 86 -2.09 15.77 6.34
CA VAL A 86 -0.85 16.53 6.22
C VAL A 86 0.32 15.60 6.46
N LYS A 87 1.27 15.58 5.53
CA LYS A 87 2.48 14.80 5.66
C LYS A 87 3.39 15.42 6.72
N ASP A 88 3.80 14.60 7.69
CA ASP A 88 4.70 15.00 8.78
C ASP A 88 5.64 13.83 9.11
N HIS A 89 6.88 13.90 8.62
CA HIS A 89 7.90 12.90 8.87
C HIS A 89 8.87 13.30 9.99
N SER A 90 8.48 14.22 10.86
CA SER A 90 9.31 14.63 12.01
C SER A 90 9.42 13.51 13.05
N LEU A 91 10.53 13.50 13.80
CA LEU A 91 10.71 12.60 14.93
C LEU A 91 9.58 12.72 15.95
N ALA A 92 9.14 13.95 16.25
CA ALA A 92 8.04 14.19 17.19
C ALA A 92 6.74 13.50 16.74
N HIS A 93 6.48 13.49 15.44
CA HIS A 93 5.29 12.82 14.89
C HIS A 93 5.44 11.29 14.92
N LEU A 94 6.63 10.75 14.61
CA LEU A 94 6.91 9.32 14.79
C LEU A 94 6.67 8.88 16.23
N ASP A 95 7.21 9.62 17.21
CA ASP A 95 7.08 9.30 18.63
C ASP A 95 5.64 9.45 19.14
N ALA A 96 4.82 10.30 18.52
CA ALA A 96 3.40 10.39 18.83
C ALA A 96 2.60 9.22 18.25
N GLN A 97 2.86 8.81 16.99
CA GLN A 97 2.09 7.76 16.30
C GLN A 97 2.49 6.34 16.71
N TRP A 98 3.75 6.12 17.03
CA TRP A 98 4.23 4.79 17.40
C TRP A 98 3.48 4.14 18.58
N PRO A 99 3.29 4.80 19.74
CA PRO A 99 2.54 4.23 20.86
C PRO A 99 1.10 3.86 20.49
N GLU A 100 0.44 4.66 19.63
CA GLU A 100 -0.92 4.40 19.18
C GLU A 100 -1.00 3.14 18.30
N THR A 101 -0.13 3.02 17.31
CA THR A 101 -0.04 1.82 16.46
C THR A 101 0.30 0.58 17.29
N ARG A 102 1.27 0.71 18.20
CA ARG A 102 1.66 -0.38 19.10
C ARG A 102 0.53 -0.83 20.02
N ALA A 103 -0.26 0.10 20.53
CA ALA A 103 -1.41 -0.21 21.39
C ALA A 103 -2.50 -0.99 20.64
N LEU A 104 -2.71 -0.68 19.35
CA LEU A 104 -3.72 -1.33 18.52
C LEU A 104 -3.25 -2.67 17.97
N LEU A 105 -2.12 -2.70 17.30
CA LEU A 105 -1.64 -3.87 16.55
C LEU A 105 -0.71 -4.77 17.38
N GLY A 106 -0.07 -4.22 18.42
CA GLY A 106 0.67 -4.94 19.43
C GLY A 106 1.59 -6.02 18.87
N ARG A 107 1.39 -7.26 19.33
CA ARG A 107 2.17 -8.44 18.94
C ARG A 107 2.01 -8.86 17.46
N HIS A 108 0.97 -8.39 16.77
CA HIS A 108 0.73 -8.73 15.38
C HIS A 108 1.53 -7.85 14.41
N LEU A 109 2.00 -6.67 14.86
CA LEU A 109 2.75 -5.76 13.99
C LEU A 109 4.12 -6.36 13.63
N ALA A 110 4.28 -6.75 12.38
CA ALA A 110 5.52 -7.33 11.87
C ALA A 110 6.42 -6.31 11.16
N ALA A 111 5.84 -5.24 10.60
CA ALA A 111 6.59 -4.19 9.92
C ALA A 111 5.98 -2.81 10.14
N TYR A 112 6.85 -1.79 10.28
CA TYR A 112 6.44 -0.40 10.43
C TYR A 112 7.16 0.47 9.41
N GLN A 113 6.41 1.29 8.67
CA GLN A 113 6.92 1.93 7.47
C GLN A 113 6.78 3.45 7.53
N ILE A 114 7.74 4.18 6.94
CA ILE A 114 7.56 5.59 6.58
C ILE A 114 6.49 5.66 5.49
N HIS A 115 5.46 6.48 5.68
CA HIS A 115 4.35 6.59 4.73
C HIS A 115 4.62 7.63 3.64
N SER A 116 4.67 7.19 2.38
CA SER A 116 4.82 8.06 1.19
C SER A 116 6.05 8.98 1.28
N ALA A 117 7.20 8.41 1.60
CA ALA A 117 8.46 9.14 1.55
C ALA A 117 8.68 9.76 0.16
N THR A 118 9.25 10.96 0.12
CA THR A 118 9.71 11.66 -1.09
C THR A 118 11.04 12.34 -0.80
N LEU A 119 11.79 12.73 -1.84
CA LEU A 119 13.06 13.43 -1.66
C LEU A 119 12.85 14.76 -0.93
N GLU A 120 11.76 15.46 -1.22
CA GLU A 120 11.43 16.78 -0.65
C GLU A 120 11.16 16.72 0.85
N THR A 121 10.71 15.57 1.37
CA THR A 121 10.48 15.43 2.82
C THR A 121 11.76 15.35 3.62
N GLY A 122 12.89 15.01 2.99
CA GLY A 122 14.18 14.88 3.64
C GLY A 122 14.27 13.75 4.69
N VAL A 123 13.23 12.92 4.82
CA VAL A 123 13.14 11.92 5.89
C VAL A 123 14.26 10.89 5.86
N LEU A 124 14.82 10.60 4.68
CA LEU A 124 15.98 9.70 4.54
C LEU A 124 17.31 10.34 4.92
N SER A 125 17.31 11.63 5.26
CA SER A 125 18.49 12.40 5.73
C SER A 125 18.33 12.91 7.16
N ASP A 126 17.19 12.67 7.82
CA ASP A 126 17.02 13.01 9.25
C ASP A 126 17.58 11.89 10.12
N GLU A 127 18.83 12.08 10.57
CA GLU A 127 19.57 11.12 11.38
C GLU A 127 18.78 10.69 12.62
N ARG A 128 18.07 11.61 13.28
CA ARG A 128 17.30 11.32 14.50
C ARG A 128 16.13 10.39 14.20
N VAL A 129 15.44 10.60 13.08
CA VAL A 129 14.35 9.70 12.63
C VAL A 129 14.90 8.34 12.28
N LEU A 130 16.03 8.28 11.55
CA LEU A 130 16.67 7.01 11.17
C LEU A 130 17.16 6.23 12.39
N ASP A 131 17.73 6.91 13.37
CA ASP A 131 18.17 6.29 14.63
C ASP A 131 16.95 5.74 15.41
N ARG A 132 15.87 6.52 15.49
CA ARG A 132 14.63 6.07 16.12
C ARG A 132 14.03 4.84 15.44
N LEU A 133 14.04 4.80 14.11
CA LEU A 133 13.61 3.62 13.37
C LEU A 133 14.50 2.40 13.63
N ALA A 134 15.81 2.61 13.81
CA ALA A 134 16.72 1.53 14.19
C ALA A 134 16.40 0.97 15.58
N GLU A 135 16.07 1.83 16.55
CA GLU A 135 15.59 1.39 17.87
C GLU A 135 14.32 0.52 17.74
N LEU A 136 13.36 0.92 16.88
CA LEU A 136 12.16 0.12 16.63
C LEU A 136 12.49 -1.22 15.98
N ARG A 137 13.46 -1.27 15.06
CA ARG A 137 13.99 -2.53 14.49
C ARG A 137 14.54 -3.44 15.58
N ASP A 138 15.26 -2.88 16.54
CA ASP A 138 15.87 -3.65 17.64
C ASP A 138 14.83 -4.20 18.63
N LEU A 139 13.59 -3.71 18.57
CA LEU A 139 12.42 -4.32 19.23
C LEU A 139 11.83 -5.50 18.44
N GLY A 140 12.42 -5.89 17.31
CA GLY A 140 12.00 -7.02 16.48
C GLY A 140 11.11 -6.67 15.28
N LEU A 141 10.90 -5.38 14.99
CA LEU A 141 10.14 -4.95 13.82
C LEU A 141 11.00 -4.92 12.57
N ARG A 142 10.42 -5.27 11.43
CA ARG A 142 10.97 -4.91 10.13
C ARG A 142 10.67 -3.43 9.88
N ILE A 143 11.69 -2.68 9.50
CA ILE A 143 11.52 -1.28 9.15
C ILE A 143 11.39 -1.16 7.63
N GLY A 144 10.40 -0.39 7.20
CA GLY A 144 10.13 -0.20 5.79
C GLY A 144 9.84 1.25 5.43
N LEU A 145 9.66 1.46 4.14
CA LEU A 145 9.14 2.73 3.62
C LEU A 145 8.19 2.48 2.45
N SER A 146 7.13 3.26 2.37
CA SER A 146 6.42 3.42 1.12
C SER A 146 6.89 4.69 0.43
N VAL A 147 7.05 4.62 -0.89
CA VAL A 147 7.52 5.73 -1.72
C VAL A 147 6.40 6.22 -2.64
N THR A 148 6.49 7.46 -3.11
CA THR A 148 5.52 8.07 -4.01
C THR A 148 6.18 9.13 -4.88
N GLY A 149 5.60 9.41 -6.04
CA GLY A 149 6.09 10.42 -6.97
C GLY A 149 6.92 9.86 -8.13
N ALA A 150 7.22 10.70 -9.10
CA ALA A 150 7.95 10.31 -10.31
C ALA A 150 9.36 9.80 -10.02
N ASN A 151 9.95 10.21 -8.89
CA ASN A 151 11.32 9.87 -8.47
C ASN A 151 11.35 8.70 -7.47
N GLN A 152 10.32 7.87 -7.43
CA GLN A 152 10.25 6.76 -6.48
C GLN A 152 11.43 5.78 -6.61
N ALA A 153 11.97 5.58 -7.81
CA ALA A 153 13.14 4.72 -8.04
C ALA A 153 14.39 5.25 -7.33
N ASP A 154 14.67 6.56 -7.46
CA ASP A 154 15.84 7.19 -6.81
C ASP A 154 15.74 7.10 -5.28
N LEU A 155 14.51 7.23 -4.76
CA LEU A 155 14.26 7.12 -3.32
C LEU A 155 14.49 5.70 -2.80
N ILE A 156 14.10 4.69 -3.57
CA ILE A 156 14.39 3.29 -3.26
C ILE A 156 15.90 3.09 -3.19
N ASP A 157 16.64 3.51 -4.22
CA ASP A 157 18.08 3.36 -4.29
C ASP A 157 18.78 4.07 -3.12
N ALA A 158 18.35 5.29 -2.77
CA ALA A 158 18.88 6.00 -1.61
C ALA A 158 18.62 5.24 -0.30
N ALA A 159 17.41 4.69 -0.12
CA ALA A 159 17.05 3.93 1.08
C ALA A 159 17.89 2.65 1.23
N LEU A 160 18.25 1.98 0.13
CA LEU A 160 19.08 0.78 0.17
C LEU A 160 20.49 1.00 0.71
N LEU A 161 20.99 2.23 0.66
CA LEU A 161 22.32 2.61 1.16
C LEU A 161 22.32 2.95 2.65
N ILE A 162 21.17 3.17 3.26
CA ILE A 162 21.07 3.58 4.66
C ILE A 162 21.33 2.39 5.58
N THR A 163 22.33 2.55 6.45
CA THR A 163 22.71 1.55 7.44
C THR A 163 22.67 2.12 8.85
N ARG A 164 22.34 1.26 9.83
CA ARG A 164 22.42 1.56 11.27
C ARG A 164 22.94 0.32 11.99
N GLY A 165 23.95 0.51 12.85
CA GLY A 165 24.59 -0.60 13.54
C GLY A 165 25.22 -1.64 12.59
N GLY A 166 25.78 -1.20 11.47
CA GLY A 166 26.43 -2.07 10.48
C GLY A 166 25.45 -2.91 9.63
N ARG A 167 24.15 -2.72 9.78
CA ARG A 167 23.09 -3.41 9.01
C ARG A 167 22.26 -2.42 8.23
N ARG A 168 21.70 -2.85 7.08
CA ARG A 168 20.71 -2.05 6.35
C ARG A 168 19.54 -1.73 7.28
N LEU A 169 19.03 -0.50 7.20
CA LEU A 169 17.92 -0.07 8.03
C LEU A 169 16.59 -0.58 7.50
N PHE A 170 16.39 -0.55 6.19
CA PHE A 170 15.12 -0.89 5.57
C PHE A 170 15.10 -2.34 5.07
N ASP A 171 14.15 -3.11 5.60
CA ASP A 171 13.90 -4.51 5.27
C ASP A 171 12.74 -4.66 4.28
N LEU A 172 11.99 -3.57 4.02
CA LEU A 172 10.80 -3.56 3.18
C LEU A 172 10.65 -2.25 2.42
N VAL A 173 10.30 -2.34 1.14
CA VAL A 173 9.97 -1.20 0.28
C VAL A 173 8.59 -1.43 -0.35
N GLN A 174 7.72 -0.41 -0.26
CA GLN A 174 6.42 -0.40 -0.90
C GLN A 174 6.35 0.74 -1.94
N ALA A 175 6.22 0.40 -3.22
CA ALA A 175 6.20 1.37 -4.31
C ALA A 175 4.95 1.23 -5.18
N THR A 176 4.58 2.31 -5.86
CA THR A 176 3.60 2.22 -6.94
C THR A 176 4.22 1.43 -8.09
N TRP A 177 3.59 0.30 -8.42
CA TRP A 177 3.87 -0.46 -9.62
C TRP A 177 2.56 -0.98 -10.23
N ASN A 178 2.29 -0.60 -11.45
CA ASN A 178 1.15 -1.10 -12.23
C ASN A 178 1.46 -0.99 -13.74
N VAL A 179 0.53 -1.46 -14.56
CA VAL A 179 0.69 -1.47 -16.03
C VAL A 179 0.95 -0.08 -16.62
N LEU A 180 0.41 0.99 -16.02
CA LEU A 180 0.61 2.36 -16.50
C LEU A 180 1.91 2.98 -15.98
N GLU A 181 2.37 2.57 -14.82
CA GLU A 181 3.53 3.15 -14.11
C GLU A 181 4.47 2.04 -13.58
N PRO A 182 5.25 1.41 -14.45
CA PRO A 182 6.20 0.37 -14.05
C PRO A 182 7.61 0.91 -13.74
N SER A 183 7.82 2.23 -13.71
CA SER A 183 9.16 2.85 -13.66
C SER A 183 9.98 2.49 -12.42
N ALA A 184 9.33 2.14 -11.30
CA ALA A 184 10.03 1.64 -10.11
C ALA A 184 10.61 0.22 -10.28
N GLY A 185 10.22 -0.52 -11.32
CA GLY A 185 10.59 -1.93 -11.50
C GLY A 185 12.08 -2.21 -11.38
N PRO A 186 12.99 -1.49 -12.06
CA PRO A 186 14.42 -1.71 -11.93
C PRO A 186 14.95 -1.50 -10.49
N ALA A 187 14.47 -0.49 -9.77
CA ALA A 187 14.88 -0.24 -8.38
C ALA A 187 14.31 -1.31 -7.43
N LEU A 188 13.05 -1.72 -7.62
CA LEU A 188 12.45 -2.85 -6.88
C LEU A 188 13.21 -4.16 -7.14
N SER A 189 13.65 -4.40 -8.37
CA SER A 189 14.46 -5.58 -8.69
C SER A 189 15.80 -5.58 -7.95
N ARG A 190 16.46 -4.42 -7.86
CA ARG A 190 17.69 -4.28 -7.03
C ARG A 190 17.41 -4.52 -5.55
N ALA A 191 16.34 -3.94 -5.01
CA ALA A 191 15.92 -4.15 -3.62
C ALA A 191 15.69 -5.63 -3.33
N HIS A 192 14.91 -6.31 -4.18
CA HIS A 192 14.62 -7.74 -4.07
C HIS A 192 15.89 -8.60 -4.13
N ALA A 193 16.80 -8.33 -5.07
CA ALA A 193 18.08 -9.03 -5.20
C ALA A 193 18.98 -8.87 -3.94
N LEU A 194 18.79 -7.79 -3.18
CA LEU A 194 19.46 -7.55 -1.91
C LEU A 194 18.73 -8.15 -0.70
N GLY A 195 17.65 -8.90 -0.90
CA GLY A 195 16.83 -9.52 0.16
C GLY A 195 15.88 -8.55 0.87
N VAL A 196 15.63 -7.36 0.31
CA VAL A 196 14.60 -6.43 0.80
C VAL A 196 13.25 -6.86 0.26
N GLN A 197 12.25 -6.99 1.12
CA GLN A 197 10.88 -7.29 0.68
C GLN A 197 10.31 -6.15 -0.15
N THR A 198 9.65 -6.49 -1.24
CA THR A 198 9.12 -5.53 -2.20
C THR A 198 7.62 -5.68 -2.37
N TYR A 199 6.91 -4.59 -2.11
CA TYR A 199 5.46 -4.54 -2.20
C TYR A 199 5.03 -3.58 -3.31
N ALA A 200 4.13 -4.05 -4.18
CA ALA A 200 3.42 -3.19 -5.12
C ALA A 200 2.15 -2.63 -4.47
N LYS A 201 2.05 -1.31 -4.42
CA LYS A 201 0.80 -0.60 -4.13
C LYS A 201 0.24 0.02 -5.40
N GLU A 202 -1.03 0.42 -5.37
CA GLU A 202 -1.71 1.04 -6.50
C GLU A 202 -1.70 0.17 -7.78
N GLY A 203 -1.73 -1.15 -7.64
CA GLY A 203 -1.70 -2.09 -8.76
C GLY A 203 -2.85 -1.90 -9.76
N LEU A 204 -3.95 -1.27 -9.32
CA LEU A 204 -5.11 -0.88 -10.16
C LEU A 204 -5.06 0.58 -10.60
N ALA A 205 -3.92 1.27 -10.47
CA ALA A 205 -3.75 2.69 -10.80
C ALA A 205 -4.86 3.58 -10.22
N ASN A 206 -5.16 3.40 -8.92
CA ASN A 206 -6.23 4.11 -8.21
C ASN A 206 -7.61 3.96 -8.86
N GLY A 207 -7.89 2.80 -9.42
CA GLY A 207 -9.16 2.45 -10.06
C GLY A 207 -9.19 2.66 -11.57
N ARG A 208 -8.19 3.31 -12.17
CA ARG A 208 -8.13 3.57 -13.63
C ARG A 208 -8.09 2.29 -14.46
N LEU A 209 -7.59 1.18 -13.91
CA LEU A 209 -7.50 -0.14 -14.54
C LEU A 209 -8.64 -1.09 -14.12
N THR A 210 -9.71 -0.57 -13.54
CA THR A 210 -10.90 -1.36 -13.15
C THR A 210 -12.04 -1.19 -14.16
N PRO A 211 -13.13 -1.98 -14.06
CA PRO A 211 -14.33 -1.79 -14.91
C PRO A 211 -14.95 -0.39 -14.86
N ARG A 212 -14.68 0.38 -13.80
CA ARG A 212 -15.13 1.78 -13.63
C ARG A 212 -14.07 2.81 -14.01
N GLY A 213 -12.96 2.35 -14.58
CA GLY A 213 -11.83 3.21 -14.91
C GLY A 213 -12.06 4.09 -16.15
N ASP A 214 -11.14 5.02 -16.34
CA ASP A 214 -11.14 6.03 -17.41
C ASP A 214 -10.34 5.61 -18.64
N ARG A 215 -10.09 4.30 -18.81
CA ARG A 215 -9.20 3.75 -19.87
C ARG A 215 -9.98 2.80 -20.79
N PRO A 216 -10.74 3.31 -21.79
CA PRO A 216 -11.51 2.46 -22.71
C PRO A 216 -10.61 1.55 -23.54
N ASP A 217 -9.38 1.98 -23.89
CA ASP A 217 -8.36 1.18 -24.54
C ASP A 217 -7.98 -0.06 -23.71
N TRP A 218 -7.77 0.13 -22.39
CA TRP A 218 -7.52 -0.95 -21.44
C TRP A 218 -8.69 -1.91 -21.31
N LEU A 219 -9.92 -1.38 -21.18
CA LEU A 219 -11.12 -2.20 -21.05
C LEU A 219 -11.34 -3.07 -22.29
N SER A 220 -11.18 -2.49 -23.49
CA SER A 220 -11.30 -3.21 -24.75
C SER A 220 -10.22 -4.29 -24.89
N PHE A 221 -8.99 -4.00 -24.49
CA PHE A 221 -7.90 -4.96 -24.53
C PHE A 221 -8.16 -6.13 -23.57
N ALA A 222 -8.53 -5.85 -22.32
CA ALA A 222 -8.82 -6.88 -21.33
C ALA A 222 -9.95 -7.81 -21.78
N ALA A 223 -11.03 -7.23 -22.34
CA ALA A 223 -12.14 -8.00 -22.91
C ALA A 223 -11.69 -8.89 -24.08
N ALA A 224 -10.83 -8.39 -24.98
CA ALA A 224 -10.28 -9.17 -26.08
C ALA A 224 -9.39 -10.33 -25.61
N GLN A 225 -8.76 -10.20 -24.43
CA GLN A 225 -7.98 -11.27 -23.78
C GLN A 225 -8.85 -12.24 -22.95
N GLY A 226 -10.17 -11.99 -22.84
CA GLY A 226 -11.08 -12.79 -22.03
C GLY A 226 -10.91 -12.61 -20.52
N HIS A 227 -10.38 -11.48 -20.08
CA HIS A 227 -10.10 -11.20 -18.67
C HIS A 227 -10.86 -9.98 -18.15
N ALA A 228 -11.18 -9.99 -16.85
CA ALA A 228 -11.58 -8.79 -16.15
C ALA A 228 -10.38 -7.81 -16.08
N PRO A 229 -10.60 -6.50 -16.29
CA PRO A 229 -9.50 -5.54 -16.39
C PRO A 229 -8.67 -5.41 -15.10
N ASP A 230 -9.29 -5.49 -13.94
CA ASP A 230 -8.64 -5.50 -12.63
C ASP A 230 -7.82 -6.78 -12.41
N ALA A 231 -8.36 -7.94 -12.77
CA ALA A 231 -7.62 -9.20 -12.69
C ALA A 231 -6.40 -9.21 -13.62
N LEU A 232 -6.52 -8.67 -14.84
CA LEU A 232 -5.40 -8.56 -15.77
C LEU A 232 -4.31 -7.62 -15.24
N ALA A 233 -4.70 -6.46 -14.68
CA ALA A 233 -3.75 -5.49 -14.11
C ALA A 233 -2.98 -6.06 -12.92
N LEU A 234 -3.67 -6.68 -11.97
CA LEU A 234 -3.02 -7.31 -10.81
C LEU A 234 -2.22 -8.55 -11.22
N GLY A 235 -2.69 -9.32 -12.20
CA GLY A 235 -1.96 -10.47 -12.76
C GLY A 235 -0.61 -10.07 -13.36
N ALA A 236 -0.57 -8.91 -14.04
CA ALA A 236 0.68 -8.35 -14.55
C ALA A 236 1.67 -8.00 -13.43
N ALA A 237 1.18 -7.46 -12.31
CA ALA A 237 2.02 -7.19 -11.14
C ALA A 237 2.49 -8.49 -10.47
N LEU A 238 1.60 -9.46 -10.26
CA LEU A 238 1.94 -10.76 -9.69
C LEU A 238 2.93 -11.57 -10.54
N ALA A 239 3.01 -11.31 -11.84
CA ALA A 239 3.98 -11.94 -12.74
C ALA A 239 5.40 -11.36 -12.62
N GLN A 240 5.59 -10.26 -11.90
CA GLN A 240 6.93 -9.67 -11.75
C GLN A 240 7.75 -10.47 -10.72
N PRO A 241 8.92 -11.01 -11.11
CA PRO A 241 9.71 -11.87 -10.22
C PRO A 241 10.34 -11.11 -9.05
N PHE A 242 10.30 -9.79 -9.09
CA PHE A 242 10.85 -8.92 -8.05
C PHE A 242 9.76 -8.35 -7.12
N LEU A 243 8.52 -8.78 -7.21
CA LEU A 243 7.44 -8.37 -6.29
C LEU A 243 7.05 -9.53 -5.38
N ASP A 244 7.29 -9.37 -4.08
CA ASP A 244 6.90 -10.37 -3.07
C ASP A 244 5.41 -10.28 -2.73
N VAL A 245 4.85 -9.06 -2.76
CA VAL A 245 3.45 -8.80 -2.40
C VAL A 245 2.84 -7.77 -3.36
N VAL A 246 1.62 -8.05 -3.80
CA VAL A 246 0.77 -7.10 -4.54
C VAL A 246 -0.44 -6.77 -3.69
N LEU A 247 -0.59 -5.49 -3.30
CA LEU A 247 -1.69 -5.02 -2.48
C LEU A 247 -2.96 -4.82 -3.31
N SER A 248 -4.04 -5.46 -2.89
CA SER A 248 -5.31 -5.50 -3.63
C SER A 248 -6.10 -4.18 -3.55
N GLY A 249 -6.17 -3.55 -2.37
CA GLY A 249 -6.97 -2.34 -2.16
C GLY A 249 -8.50 -2.53 -2.32
N ALA A 250 -9.01 -3.76 -2.24
CA ALA A 250 -10.44 -4.04 -2.35
C ALA A 250 -11.23 -3.50 -1.14
N ALA A 251 -12.32 -2.77 -1.40
CA ALA A 251 -13.23 -2.24 -0.39
C ALA A 251 -14.49 -3.12 -0.21
N THR A 252 -14.76 -4.04 -1.12
CA THR A 252 -15.89 -4.97 -1.06
C THR A 252 -15.43 -6.41 -1.33
N VAL A 253 -16.24 -7.38 -0.85
CA VAL A 253 -16.01 -8.81 -1.13
C VAL A 253 -16.01 -9.09 -2.63
N ALA A 254 -16.91 -8.47 -3.40
CA ALA A 254 -16.98 -8.64 -4.85
C ALA A 254 -15.71 -8.14 -5.55
N GLN A 255 -15.17 -6.97 -5.14
CA GLN A 255 -13.90 -6.47 -5.66
C GLN A 255 -12.73 -7.41 -5.30
N LEU A 256 -12.71 -7.91 -4.06
CA LEU A 256 -11.68 -8.86 -3.65
C LEU A 256 -11.73 -10.14 -4.47
N GLN A 257 -12.92 -10.70 -4.69
CA GLN A 257 -13.11 -11.90 -5.50
C GLN A 257 -12.62 -11.69 -6.94
N SER A 258 -12.95 -10.55 -7.55
CA SER A 258 -12.42 -10.17 -8.87
C SER A 258 -10.90 -10.08 -8.86
N ASN A 259 -10.33 -9.37 -7.89
CA ASN A 259 -8.89 -9.20 -7.76
C ASN A 259 -8.15 -10.54 -7.55
N LEU A 260 -8.75 -11.50 -6.86
CA LEU A 260 -8.14 -12.81 -6.61
C LEU A 260 -8.02 -13.67 -7.89
N ILE A 261 -8.80 -13.41 -8.94
CA ILE A 261 -8.69 -14.06 -10.25
C ILE A 261 -7.30 -13.78 -10.86
N ALA A 262 -6.68 -12.67 -10.51
CA ALA A 262 -5.33 -12.29 -10.95
C ALA A 262 -4.27 -13.39 -10.74
N ARG A 263 -4.43 -14.25 -9.74
CA ARG A 263 -3.52 -15.39 -9.47
C ARG A 263 -3.43 -16.38 -10.62
N HIS A 264 -4.44 -16.43 -11.46
CA HIS A 264 -4.56 -17.34 -12.59
C HIS A 264 -4.51 -16.62 -13.94
N THR A 265 -4.35 -15.29 -13.91
CA THR A 265 -4.32 -14.46 -15.11
C THR A 265 -2.87 -14.35 -15.60
N ARG A 266 -2.65 -14.66 -16.87
CA ARG A 266 -1.37 -14.42 -17.54
C ARG A 266 -1.54 -13.25 -18.49
N SER A 267 -0.61 -12.30 -18.44
CA SER A 267 -0.67 -11.14 -19.31
C SER A 267 0.15 -11.36 -20.59
N ALA A 268 -0.35 -10.81 -21.68
CA ALA A 268 0.40 -10.55 -22.89
C ALA A 268 1.36 -9.35 -22.70
N ASP A 269 1.98 -8.89 -23.78
CA ASP A 269 2.74 -7.63 -23.76
C ASP A 269 1.81 -6.45 -23.48
N LEU A 270 2.11 -5.71 -22.42
CA LEU A 270 1.34 -4.57 -21.94
C LEU A 270 2.07 -3.23 -22.09
N THR A 271 3.21 -3.23 -22.79
CA THR A 271 4.08 -2.05 -22.94
C THR A 271 3.37 -0.86 -23.61
N GLN A 272 2.39 -1.12 -24.46
CA GLN A 272 1.57 -0.09 -25.12
C GLN A 272 0.77 0.79 -24.17
N PHE A 273 0.54 0.35 -22.92
CA PHE A 273 -0.22 1.10 -21.92
C PHE A 273 0.65 1.96 -21.00
N ILE A 274 1.97 1.81 -21.07
CA ILE A 274 2.90 2.53 -20.19
C ILE A 274 2.78 4.04 -20.45
N GLU A 275 2.59 4.78 -19.37
CA GLU A 275 2.65 6.23 -19.37
C GLU A 275 4.04 6.69 -18.90
N SER A 276 4.48 7.88 -19.32
CA SER A 276 5.66 8.46 -18.68
C SER A 276 5.36 8.77 -17.21
N PRO A 277 6.33 8.63 -16.29
CA PRO A 277 6.10 8.93 -14.87
C PRO A 277 5.46 10.29 -14.63
N ALA A 278 5.96 11.33 -15.32
CA ALA A 278 5.40 12.69 -15.21
C ALA A 278 3.91 12.74 -15.58
N LYS A 279 3.49 12.06 -16.66
CA LYS A 279 2.08 12.00 -17.08
C LYS A 279 1.23 11.24 -16.05
N TYR A 280 1.68 10.07 -15.63
CA TYR A 280 0.96 9.25 -14.65
C TYR A 280 0.75 10.01 -13.34
N TRP A 281 1.82 10.55 -12.76
CA TRP A 281 1.76 11.23 -11.46
C TRP A 281 0.96 12.54 -11.53
N SER A 282 1.02 13.26 -12.66
CA SER A 282 0.14 14.42 -12.89
C SER A 282 -1.34 14.02 -12.98
N ALA A 283 -1.67 12.92 -13.64
CA ALA A 283 -3.04 12.42 -13.69
C ALA A 283 -3.51 11.97 -12.29
N ARG A 284 -2.66 11.21 -11.58
CA ARG A 284 -2.94 10.70 -10.23
C ARG A 284 -3.22 11.82 -9.22
N SER A 285 -2.46 12.93 -9.29
CA SER A 285 -2.64 14.05 -8.36
C SER A 285 -4.00 14.78 -8.50
N ARG A 286 -4.68 14.59 -9.61
CA ARG A 286 -6.00 15.17 -9.90
C ARG A 286 -7.17 14.25 -9.56
N LEU A 287 -6.90 13.00 -9.19
CA LEU A 287 -7.96 12.09 -8.77
C LEU A 287 -8.59 12.59 -7.46
N PRO A 288 -9.92 12.56 -7.35
CA PRO A 288 -10.58 12.97 -6.12
C PRO A 288 -10.21 12.06 -4.95
N TRP A 289 -10.23 12.62 -3.76
CA TRP A 289 -10.23 11.85 -2.52
C TRP A 289 -11.60 11.19 -2.35
N SER A 290 -11.61 9.91 -2.03
CA SER A 290 -12.85 9.17 -1.79
C SER A 290 -12.66 8.14 -0.68
#